data_6a2e29bb2167e470ff6f2090dc204f37
#
_entry.id   6a2e29bb2167e470ff6f2090dc204f37
#
_cell.length_a   1.000
_cell.length_b   1.000
_cell.length_c   1.000
_cell.angle_alpha   90.00
_cell.angle_beta   90.00
_cell.angle_gamma   90.00
#
_symmetry.space_group_name_H-M   'P 1'
#
loop_
_entity.id
_entity.type
_entity.pdbx_description
1 polymer ?
#
loop_
_entity_poly.entity_id
_entity_poly.type
_entity_poly.pdbx_seq_one_letter_code
_entity_poly.pdbx_strand_id
1 'polypeptide(L)'
;MRIGIKLPGTVKIYIEEVAVVYAAQDEGGGWWLITSDGRIVEKTNADKAKEHTLLRGFRLTQPEVGKQAHVAEQNPDATNASGEEIIVTVTNKERLDTALEITTWLERNEILGGVSVLDVTDMGDIELWYGQRYQVLLGGPSDLDRKVTMMEQIICGENPPDTGILDLTFKDKKGEVIYRPFE
;
A
#
# COMPACT_ATOMS: atom_id res chain seq x y z
N MET A 1 -0.35 -21.03 12.10
CA MET A 1 -0.83 -22.42 12.32
C MET A 1 -0.52 -22.82 13.76
N ARG A 2 -1.55 -23.13 14.56
CA ARG A 2 -1.37 -23.66 15.94
C ARG A 2 -1.86 -25.08 15.97
N ILE A 3 -1.06 -25.98 16.51
CA ILE A 3 -1.39 -27.41 16.62
C ILE A 3 -1.58 -27.72 18.12
N GLY A 4 -2.79 -28.16 18.49
CA GLY A 4 -3.09 -28.62 19.84
C GLY A 4 -3.41 -30.11 19.82
N ILE A 5 -2.77 -30.91 20.67
CA ILE A 5 -3.00 -32.35 20.81
C ILE A 5 -3.85 -32.58 22.08
N LYS A 6 -5.00 -33.22 21.92
CA LYS A 6 -5.85 -33.64 23.00
C LYS A 6 -5.87 -35.19 23.05
N LEU A 7 -5.35 -35.79 24.08
CA LEU A 7 -5.33 -37.27 24.29
C LEU A 7 -6.72 -37.78 24.73
N PRO A 8 -7.12 -38.98 24.29
CA PRO A 8 -6.44 -39.85 23.34
C PRO A 8 -6.91 -39.63 21.87
N GLY A 9 -5.96 -39.37 20.99
CA GLY A 9 -6.12 -39.57 19.57
C GLY A 9 -6.76 -38.42 18.73
N THR A 10 -7.03 -37.24 19.30
CA THR A 10 -7.58 -36.11 18.53
C THR A 10 -6.52 -35.03 18.29
N VAL A 11 -6.15 -34.78 17.03
CA VAL A 11 -5.35 -33.64 16.61
C VAL A 11 -6.30 -32.52 16.21
N LYS A 12 -6.29 -31.40 16.89
CA LYS A 12 -6.97 -30.17 16.45
C LYS A 12 -5.96 -29.28 15.74
N ILE A 13 -6.15 -29.07 14.47
CA ILE A 13 -5.38 -28.13 13.66
C ILE A 13 -6.19 -26.84 13.60
N TYR A 14 -5.68 -25.76 14.15
CA TYR A 14 -6.21 -24.42 13.98
C TYR A 14 -5.45 -23.79 12.81
N ILE A 15 -6.13 -23.58 11.69
CA ILE A 15 -5.62 -22.84 10.56
C ILE A 15 -6.10 -21.40 10.76
N GLU A 16 -5.17 -20.51 11.03
CA GLU A 16 -5.43 -19.08 10.98
C GLU A 16 -5.05 -18.65 9.55
N GLU A 17 -6.04 -18.30 8.76
CA GLU A 17 -5.80 -17.76 7.43
C GLU A 17 -5.18 -16.37 7.61
N VAL A 18 -3.95 -16.21 7.14
CA VAL A 18 -3.32 -14.89 7.10
C VAL A 18 -3.98 -14.16 5.95
N ALA A 19 -4.74 -13.11 6.27
CA ALA A 19 -5.35 -12.27 5.26
C ALA A 19 -4.23 -11.67 4.39
N VAL A 20 -4.16 -12.13 3.14
CA VAL A 20 -3.25 -11.56 2.13
C VAL A 20 -3.97 -10.39 1.51
N VAL A 21 -3.40 -9.23 1.60
CA VAL A 21 -4.12 -8.00 1.29
C VAL A 21 -3.51 -7.18 0.16
N TYR A 22 -2.23 -7.39 -0.18
CA TYR A 22 -1.52 -6.53 -1.14
C TYR A 22 -0.76 -7.31 -2.18
N ALA A 23 -0.64 -6.73 -3.38
CA ALA A 23 0.20 -7.26 -4.44
C ALA A 23 1.29 -6.26 -4.81
N ALA A 24 2.54 -6.73 -4.89
CA ALA A 24 3.69 -5.95 -5.32
C ALA A 24 4.47 -6.70 -6.40
N GLN A 25 5.21 -5.97 -7.24
CA GLN A 25 6.05 -6.57 -8.26
C GLN A 25 7.49 -6.74 -7.81
N ASP A 26 8.12 -7.82 -8.28
CA ASP A 26 9.57 -7.97 -8.20
C ASP A 26 10.30 -7.23 -9.34
N GLU A 27 11.63 -7.21 -9.30
CA GLU A 27 12.49 -6.60 -10.34
C GLU A 27 12.29 -7.23 -11.72
N GLY A 28 11.90 -8.50 -11.78
CA GLY A 28 11.59 -9.22 -13.02
C GLY A 28 10.16 -9.00 -13.54
N GLY A 29 9.34 -8.19 -12.84
CA GLY A 29 7.95 -7.94 -13.18
C GLY A 29 6.98 -9.04 -12.72
N GLY A 30 7.45 -10.03 -11.97
CA GLY A 30 6.61 -11.05 -11.34
C GLY A 30 5.77 -10.47 -10.20
N TRP A 31 4.55 -10.97 -10.00
CA TRP A 31 3.67 -10.53 -8.93
C TRP A 31 3.79 -11.41 -7.69
N TRP A 32 3.75 -10.77 -6.53
CA TRP A 32 3.85 -11.40 -5.23
C TRP A 32 2.82 -10.82 -4.27
N LEU A 33 2.26 -11.69 -3.42
CA LEU A 33 1.33 -11.29 -2.39
C LEU A 33 2.09 -11.14 -1.06
N ILE A 34 1.83 -10.02 -0.38
CA ILE A 34 2.45 -9.66 0.89
C ILE A 34 1.41 -9.27 1.93
N THR A 35 1.72 -9.48 3.18
CA THR A 35 0.87 -9.08 4.33
C THR A 35 1.18 -7.65 4.78
N SER A 36 0.36 -7.09 5.67
CA SER A 36 0.56 -5.75 6.25
C SER A 36 1.86 -5.63 7.06
N ASP A 37 2.38 -6.74 7.60
CA ASP A 37 3.70 -6.77 8.24
C ASP A 37 4.84 -6.97 7.23
N GLY A 38 4.55 -6.94 5.92
CA GLY A 38 5.54 -7.05 4.85
C GLY A 38 6.08 -8.46 4.62
N ARG A 39 5.39 -9.51 5.05
CA ARG A 39 5.82 -10.90 4.81
C ARG A 39 5.34 -11.40 3.46
N ILE A 40 6.23 -12.03 2.70
CA ILE A 40 5.90 -12.67 1.42
C ILE A 40 5.06 -13.92 1.68
N VAL A 41 3.89 -14.01 1.06
CA VAL A 41 2.97 -15.15 1.20
C VAL A 41 3.07 -16.11 0.03
N GLU A 42 2.91 -15.61 -1.19
CA GLU A 42 3.00 -16.43 -2.40
C GLU A 42 3.36 -15.62 -3.64
N LYS A 43 3.83 -16.32 -4.67
CA LYS A 43 3.93 -15.77 -6.02
C LYS A 43 2.60 -15.90 -6.73
N THR A 44 2.18 -14.87 -7.46
CA THR A 44 0.89 -14.86 -8.15
C THR A 44 1.05 -14.39 -9.61
N ASN A 45 -0.06 -14.33 -10.33
CA ASN A 45 -0.12 -13.78 -11.68
C ASN A 45 -0.81 -12.40 -11.68
N ALA A 46 -0.74 -11.69 -12.81
CA ALA A 46 -1.28 -10.35 -12.95
C ALA A 46 -2.80 -10.26 -12.73
N ASP A 47 -3.56 -11.32 -13.07
CA ASP A 47 -5.01 -11.29 -12.92
C ASP A 47 -5.42 -11.43 -11.45
N LYS A 48 -4.82 -12.38 -10.73
CA LYS A 48 -5.01 -12.52 -9.28
C LYS A 48 -4.48 -11.31 -8.49
N ALA A 49 -3.37 -10.72 -8.93
CA ALA A 49 -2.84 -9.52 -8.28
C ALA A 49 -3.84 -8.37 -8.26
N LYS A 50 -4.67 -8.22 -9.32
CA LYS A 50 -5.71 -7.18 -9.41
C LYS A 50 -6.89 -7.39 -8.46
N GLU A 51 -7.03 -8.57 -7.86
CA GLU A 51 -8.03 -8.85 -6.82
C GLU A 51 -7.62 -8.25 -5.46
N HIS A 52 -6.39 -7.74 -5.36
CA HIS A 52 -5.82 -7.14 -4.16
C HIS A 52 -5.37 -5.71 -4.44
N THR A 53 -5.15 -4.94 -3.38
CA THR A 53 -4.55 -3.61 -3.49
C THR A 53 -3.15 -3.71 -4.10
N LEU A 54 -2.93 -3.03 -5.22
CA LEU A 54 -1.64 -2.99 -5.90
C LEU A 54 -0.76 -1.92 -5.26
N LEU A 55 0.40 -2.31 -4.73
CA LEU A 55 1.41 -1.39 -4.21
C LEU A 55 2.40 -1.02 -5.33
N ARG A 56 2.61 0.27 -5.55
CA ARG A 56 3.51 0.83 -6.56
C ARG A 56 4.54 1.76 -5.94
N GLY A 57 5.67 1.95 -6.63
CA GLY A 57 6.74 2.86 -6.23
C GLY A 57 8.01 2.16 -5.79
N PHE A 58 7.99 0.84 -5.68
CA PHE A 58 9.17 0.01 -5.37
C PHE A 58 9.10 -1.34 -6.09
N ARG A 59 10.19 -2.10 -6.03
CA ARG A 59 10.28 -3.47 -6.55
C ARG A 59 10.86 -4.38 -5.48
N LEU A 60 10.28 -5.58 -5.35
CA LEU A 60 10.80 -6.59 -4.45
C LEU A 60 12.06 -7.22 -5.03
N THR A 61 13.08 -7.40 -4.18
CA THR A 61 14.33 -8.07 -4.54
C THR A 61 14.33 -9.47 -3.98
N GLN A 62 14.55 -10.47 -4.84
CA GLN A 62 14.64 -11.89 -4.50
C GLN A 62 13.58 -12.35 -3.46
N PRO A 63 12.27 -12.13 -3.75
CA PRO A 63 11.22 -12.46 -2.80
C PRO A 63 11.16 -13.98 -2.56
N GLU A 64 11.09 -14.39 -1.28
CA GLU A 64 10.96 -15.77 -0.84
C GLU A 64 9.74 -15.93 0.06
N VAL A 65 8.93 -16.96 -0.19
CA VAL A 65 7.74 -17.26 0.62
C VAL A 65 8.12 -17.47 2.10
N GLY A 66 7.38 -16.81 2.98
CA GLY A 66 7.59 -16.85 4.43
C GLY A 66 8.68 -15.90 4.96
N LYS A 67 9.39 -15.21 4.07
CA LYS A 67 10.40 -14.20 4.43
C LYS A 67 9.80 -12.79 4.44
N GLN A 68 10.53 -11.87 5.06
CA GLN A 68 10.22 -10.45 4.99
C GLN A 68 10.51 -9.94 3.57
N ALA A 69 9.68 -9.02 3.09
CA ALA A 69 9.90 -8.35 1.81
C ALA A 69 11.14 -7.46 1.88
N HIS A 70 11.99 -7.61 0.88
CA HIS A 70 13.16 -6.76 0.67
C HIS A 70 13.01 -6.01 -0.65
N VAL A 71 13.56 -4.82 -0.70
CA VAL A 71 13.60 -3.96 -1.89
C VAL A 71 15.05 -3.60 -2.19
N ALA A 72 15.39 -3.48 -3.48
CA ALA A 72 16.71 -2.99 -3.86
C ALA A 72 16.88 -1.55 -3.37
N GLU A 73 17.94 -1.29 -2.66
CA GLU A 73 18.32 0.08 -2.36
C GLU A 73 18.74 0.76 -3.67
N GLN A 74 18.35 2.01 -3.86
CA GLN A 74 18.86 2.80 -4.97
C GLN A 74 20.35 3.03 -4.75
N ASN A 75 21.14 2.79 -5.79
CA ASN A 75 22.57 3.06 -5.72
C ASN A 75 22.77 4.57 -5.46
N PRO A 76 23.40 4.98 -4.34
CA PRO A 76 23.66 6.38 -4.06
C PRO A 76 24.56 7.05 -5.13
N ASP A 77 25.30 6.26 -5.92
CA ASP A 77 26.16 6.73 -7.00
C ASP A 77 25.46 6.72 -8.38
N ALA A 78 24.11 6.60 -8.41
CA ALA A 78 23.39 6.63 -9.67
C ALA A 78 23.51 8.03 -10.29
N THR A 79 24.05 8.09 -11.50
CA THR A 79 24.07 9.30 -12.33
C THR A 79 22.94 9.24 -13.34
N ASN A 80 22.32 10.42 -13.64
CA ASN A 80 21.35 10.49 -14.73
C ASN A 80 22.02 10.34 -16.10
N ALA A 81 21.23 10.27 -17.17
CA ALA A 81 21.75 10.17 -18.55
C ALA A 81 22.66 11.36 -18.94
N SER A 82 22.65 12.45 -18.18
CA SER A 82 23.51 13.63 -18.36
C SER A 82 24.80 13.60 -17.53
N GLY A 83 25.01 12.53 -16.72
CA GLY A 83 26.18 12.39 -15.86
C GLY A 83 26.16 13.20 -14.56
N GLU A 84 25.00 13.75 -14.19
CA GLU A 84 24.80 14.46 -12.92
C GLU A 84 24.47 13.46 -11.82
N GLU A 85 25.04 13.69 -10.62
CA GLU A 85 24.78 12.90 -9.43
C GLU A 85 23.30 13.01 -9.03
N ILE A 86 22.56 11.89 -8.98
CA ILE A 86 21.19 11.87 -8.51
C ILE A 86 21.21 11.87 -6.99
N ILE A 87 20.81 12.96 -6.37
CA ILE A 87 20.59 13.00 -4.93
C ILE A 87 19.32 12.19 -4.64
N VAL A 88 19.47 10.92 -4.25
CA VAL A 88 18.36 10.09 -3.80
C VAL A 88 17.98 10.53 -2.38
N THR A 89 16.96 11.35 -2.27
CA THR A 89 16.45 11.83 -0.99
C THR A 89 15.53 10.83 -0.29
N VAL A 90 15.01 9.82 -1.02
CA VAL A 90 14.07 8.82 -0.52
C VAL A 90 14.47 7.42 -1.04
N THR A 91 14.65 6.48 -0.12
CA THR A 91 15.02 5.10 -0.43
C THR A 91 13.80 4.24 -0.82
N ASN A 92 14.01 3.16 -1.53
CA ASN A 92 12.94 2.18 -1.81
C ASN A 92 12.42 1.51 -0.51
N LYS A 93 13.28 1.40 0.51
CA LYS A 93 12.86 0.90 1.83
C LYS A 93 11.86 1.86 2.49
N GLU A 94 12.11 3.16 2.47
CA GLU A 94 11.17 4.15 2.99
C GLU A 94 9.84 4.12 2.25
N ARG A 95 9.84 3.91 0.92
CA ARG A 95 8.62 3.72 0.14
C ARG A 95 7.83 2.49 0.57
N LEU A 96 8.50 1.34 0.73
CA LEU A 96 7.87 0.12 1.22
C LEU A 96 7.29 0.32 2.62
N ASP A 97 8.08 0.86 3.55
CA ASP A 97 7.66 1.09 4.93
C ASP A 97 6.44 2.04 4.98
N THR A 98 6.45 3.12 4.20
CA THR A 98 5.32 4.06 4.11
C THR A 98 4.08 3.41 3.49
N ALA A 99 4.25 2.59 2.44
CA ALA A 99 3.12 1.87 1.85
C ALA A 99 2.46 0.94 2.88
N LEU A 100 3.26 0.19 3.66
CA LEU A 100 2.77 -0.70 4.71
C LEU A 100 2.13 0.08 5.88
N GLU A 101 2.64 1.26 6.21
CA GLU A 101 2.03 2.14 7.20
C GLU A 101 0.65 2.62 6.74
N ILE A 102 0.53 3.10 5.49
CA ILE A 102 -0.74 3.55 4.92
C ILE A 102 -1.74 2.40 4.90
N THR A 103 -1.34 1.21 4.45
CA THR A 103 -2.23 0.04 4.44
C THR A 103 -2.70 -0.35 5.83
N THR A 104 -1.85 -0.22 6.85
CA THR A 104 -2.23 -0.42 8.25
C THR A 104 -3.33 0.57 8.69
N TRP A 105 -3.24 1.84 8.30
CA TRP A 105 -4.27 2.83 8.60
C TRP A 105 -5.57 2.56 7.82
N LEU A 106 -5.48 2.11 6.57
CA LEU A 106 -6.64 1.72 5.75
C LEU A 106 -7.36 0.50 6.35
N GLU A 107 -6.61 -0.51 6.85
CA GLU A 107 -7.18 -1.66 7.57
C GLU A 107 -7.90 -1.22 8.84
N ARG A 108 -7.27 -0.38 9.66
CA ARG A 108 -7.85 0.11 10.92
C ARG A 108 -9.14 0.90 10.73
N ASN A 109 -9.27 1.59 9.61
CA ASN A 109 -10.47 2.34 9.24
C ASN A 109 -11.45 1.50 8.39
N GLU A 110 -11.21 0.19 8.23
CA GLU A 110 -12.07 -0.76 7.50
C GLU A 110 -12.37 -0.40 6.04
N ILE A 111 -11.52 0.44 5.41
CA ILE A 111 -11.69 0.91 4.03
C ILE A 111 -10.70 0.29 3.03
N LEU A 112 -9.78 -0.54 3.49
CA LEU A 112 -8.75 -1.15 2.63
C LEU A 112 -9.37 -1.93 1.46
N GLY A 113 -10.47 -2.66 1.68
CA GLY A 113 -11.13 -3.46 0.64
C GLY A 113 -11.62 -2.67 -0.57
N GLY A 114 -11.75 -1.35 -0.45
CA GLY A 114 -12.08 -0.46 -1.56
C GLY A 114 -10.86 0.09 -2.32
N VAL A 115 -9.65 -0.07 -1.79
CA VAL A 115 -8.43 0.48 -2.40
C VAL A 115 -7.90 -0.47 -3.47
N SER A 116 -7.86 -0.02 -4.71
CA SER A 116 -7.35 -0.80 -5.85
C SER A 116 -5.86 -0.60 -6.10
N VAL A 117 -5.35 0.62 -5.91
CA VAL A 117 -3.94 0.98 -6.10
C VAL A 117 -3.52 1.94 -5.00
N LEU A 118 -2.33 1.74 -4.46
CA LEU A 118 -1.59 2.70 -3.64
C LEU A 118 -0.25 2.95 -4.31
N ASP A 119 0.01 4.19 -4.68
CA ASP A 119 1.22 4.61 -5.38
C ASP A 119 2.07 5.52 -4.49
N VAL A 120 3.26 5.05 -4.15
CA VAL A 120 4.29 5.75 -3.35
C VAL A 120 5.52 6.07 -4.21
N THR A 121 5.37 6.13 -5.53
CA THR A 121 6.48 6.44 -6.44
C THR A 121 7.06 7.82 -6.15
N ASP A 122 6.20 8.81 -5.93
CA ASP A 122 6.59 10.12 -5.43
C ASP A 122 6.15 10.27 -3.97
N MET A 123 7.13 10.31 -3.06
CA MET A 123 6.86 10.45 -1.62
C MET A 123 6.39 11.86 -1.22
N GLY A 124 6.44 12.83 -2.12
CA GLY A 124 5.85 14.16 -1.95
C GLY A 124 4.39 14.23 -2.43
N ASP A 125 4.00 13.31 -3.30
CA ASP A 125 2.67 13.24 -3.91
C ASP A 125 2.12 11.80 -3.93
N ILE A 126 2.06 11.18 -2.74
CA ILE A 126 1.47 9.84 -2.55
C ILE A 126 -0.01 9.90 -2.93
N GLU A 127 -0.47 8.92 -3.71
CA GLU A 127 -1.85 8.81 -4.12
C GLU A 127 -2.40 7.39 -4.00
N LEU A 128 -3.71 7.27 -3.91
CA LEU A 128 -4.39 5.99 -4.00
C LEU A 128 -5.70 6.11 -4.80
N TRP A 129 -6.14 4.96 -5.33
CA TRP A 129 -7.41 4.83 -5.99
C TRP A 129 -8.37 3.99 -5.15
N TYR A 130 -9.53 4.56 -4.82
CA TYR A 130 -10.60 3.89 -4.10
C TYR A 130 -11.71 3.48 -5.05
N GLY A 131 -11.78 2.20 -5.35
CA GLY A 131 -12.66 1.67 -6.39
C GLY A 131 -12.35 2.30 -7.75
N GLN A 132 -13.40 2.61 -8.48
CA GLN A 132 -13.35 3.40 -9.72
C GLN A 132 -13.92 4.81 -9.51
N ARG A 133 -14.07 5.23 -8.25
CA ARG A 133 -14.79 6.47 -7.89
C ARG A 133 -13.85 7.60 -7.50
N TYR A 134 -12.82 7.32 -6.74
CA TYR A 134 -11.99 8.38 -6.19
C TYR A 134 -10.51 8.17 -6.47
N GLN A 135 -9.86 9.21 -6.95
CA GLN A 135 -8.42 9.39 -6.81
C GLN A 135 -8.20 10.22 -5.54
N VAL A 136 -7.45 9.68 -4.60
CA VAL A 136 -7.18 10.33 -3.32
C VAL A 136 -5.72 10.76 -3.28
N LEU A 137 -5.49 12.05 -3.15
CA LEU A 137 -4.15 12.63 -3.05
C LEU A 137 -3.80 12.80 -1.58
N LEU A 138 -2.88 11.98 -1.08
CA LEU A 138 -2.37 12.05 0.29
C LEU A 138 -1.21 13.04 0.42
N GLY A 139 -0.48 13.31 -0.69
CA GLY A 139 0.73 14.14 -0.65
C GLY A 139 1.85 13.47 0.15
N GLY A 140 2.59 14.23 0.96
CA GLY A 140 3.68 13.67 1.76
C GLY A 140 3.23 12.74 2.89
N PRO A 141 4.16 11.97 3.51
CA PRO A 141 3.87 10.93 4.50
C PRO A 141 3.54 11.45 5.90
N SER A 142 3.35 12.75 6.09
CA SER A 142 2.93 13.33 7.37
C SER A 142 1.43 13.19 7.61
N ASP A 143 1.02 13.03 8.87
CA ASP A 143 -0.38 12.99 9.30
C ASP A 143 -1.25 11.93 8.60
N LEU A 144 -0.66 10.77 8.25
CA LEU A 144 -1.34 9.70 7.50
C LEU A 144 -2.58 9.17 8.23
N ASP A 145 -2.52 9.02 9.55
CA ASP A 145 -3.63 8.62 10.39
C ASP A 145 -4.85 9.56 10.22
N ARG A 146 -4.60 10.86 10.30
CA ARG A 146 -5.64 11.88 10.10
C ARG A 146 -6.18 11.88 8.68
N LYS A 147 -5.32 11.79 7.66
CA LYS A 147 -5.72 11.79 6.25
C LYS A 147 -6.60 10.60 5.92
N VAL A 148 -6.21 9.38 6.37
CA VAL A 148 -6.99 8.16 6.13
C VAL A 148 -8.32 8.20 6.90
N THR A 149 -8.33 8.69 8.14
CA THR A 149 -9.58 8.85 8.90
C THR A 149 -10.53 9.86 8.23
N MET A 150 -10.01 10.98 7.71
CA MET A 150 -10.85 11.94 6.97
C MET A 150 -11.35 11.38 5.64
N MET A 151 -10.52 10.59 4.95
CA MET A 151 -10.94 9.86 3.75
C MET A 151 -12.12 8.94 4.05
N GLU A 152 -12.02 8.13 5.13
CA GLU A 152 -13.10 7.23 5.56
C GLU A 152 -14.39 8.01 5.82
N GLN A 153 -14.34 9.08 6.62
CA GLN A 153 -15.51 9.91 6.94
C GLN A 153 -16.21 10.49 5.71
N ILE A 154 -15.45 10.81 4.65
CA ILE A 154 -16.00 11.36 3.41
C ILE A 154 -16.60 10.24 2.55
N ILE A 155 -15.90 9.14 2.38
CA ILE A 155 -16.29 8.05 1.47
C ILE A 155 -17.45 7.22 2.05
N CYS A 156 -17.42 6.98 3.35
CA CYS A 156 -18.43 6.18 4.08
C CYS A 156 -19.50 7.02 4.79
N GLY A 157 -19.44 8.35 4.66
CA GLY A 157 -20.41 9.26 5.25
C GLY A 157 -21.82 9.13 4.64
N GLU A 158 -22.80 9.83 5.23
CA GLU A 158 -24.22 9.77 4.80
C GLU A 158 -24.43 10.26 3.35
N ASN A 159 -23.63 11.23 2.90
CA ASN A 159 -23.73 11.83 1.56
C ASN A 159 -22.35 11.90 0.90
N PRO A 160 -21.77 10.75 0.49
CA PRO A 160 -20.46 10.76 -0.16
C PRO A 160 -20.56 11.49 -1.51
N PRO A 161 -19.53 12.26 -1.88
CA PRO A 161 -19.51 12.91 -3.18
C PRO A 161 -19.56 11.87 -4.32
N ASP A 162 -19.89 12.32 -5.52
CA ASP A 162 -19.81 11.48 -6.72
C ASP A 162 -18.35 11.11 -7.03
N THR A 163 -18.06 10.72 -8.26
CA THR A 163 -16.71 10.37 -8.70
C THR A 163 -15.82 11.60 -8.83
N GLY A 164 -14.59 11.53 -8.34
CA GLY A 164 -13.68 12.67 -8.41
C GLY A 164 -12.37 12.50 -7.64
N ILE A 165 -11.70 13.63 -7.47
CA ILE A 165 -10.44 13.73 -6.74
C ILE A 165 -10.71 14.23 -5.34
N LEU A 166 -10.22 13.51 -4.33
CA LEU A 166 -10.17 13.94 -2.93
C LEU A 166 -8.74 14.37 -2.60
N ASP A 167 -8.54 15.67 -2.42
CA ASP A 167 -7.23 16.23 -2.09
C ASP A 167 -7.10 16.38 -0.58
N LEU A 168 -6.30 15.51 0.02
CA LEU A 168 -5.98 15.43 1.45
C LEU A 168 -4.52 15.89 1.72
N THR A 169 -3.92 16.60 0.78
CA THR A 169 -2.52 17.05 0.93
C THR A 169 -2.35 18.12 2.00
N PHE A 170 -3.44 18.79 2.42
CA PHE A 170 -3.45 19.91 3.37
C PHE A 170 -2.45 21.03 3.00
N LYS A 171 -2.25 21.24 1.70
CA LYS A 171 -1.33 22.27 1.18
C LYS A 171 -1.75 23.68 1.57
N ASP A 172 -3.05 23.89 1.80
CA ASP A 172 -3.53 25.11 2.44
C ASP A 172 -3.44 24.99 3.97
N LYS A 173 -3.12 26.08 4.65
CA LYS A 173 -2.87 26.12 6.09
C LYS A 173 -4.07 25.77 6.97
N LYS A 174 -5.20 25.44 6.38
CA LYS A 174 -6.47 25.15 7.11
C LYS A 174 -6.69 23.65 7.31
N GLY A 175 -5.98 22.77 6.59
CA GLY A 175 -6.17 21.33 6.66
C GLY A 175 -7.56 20.90 6.19
N GLU A 176 -8.13 21.61 5.24
CA GLU A 176 -9.42 21.31 4.60
C GLU A 176 -9.22 20.30 3.47
N VAL A 177 -10.18 19.40 3.30
CA VAL A 177 -10.24 18.48 2.16
C VAL A 177 -10.87 19.20 0.98
N ILE A 178 -10.26 19.09 -0.18
CA ILE A 178 -10.78 19.67 -1.43
C ILE A 178 -11.30 18.53 -2.30
N TYR A 179 -12.58 18.61 -2.66
CA TYR A 179 -13.18 17.70 -3.63
C TYR A 179 -13.26 18.37 -5.02
N ARG A 180 -12.86 17.62 -6.06
CA ARG A 180 -12.97 18.01 -7.45
C ARG A 180 -13.62 16.88 -8.25
N PRO A 181 -14.80 17.05 -8.86
CA PRO A 181 -15.40 16.02 -9.72
C PRO A 181 -14.50 15.73 -10.93
N PHE A 182 -14.56 14.50 -11.43
CA PHE A 182 -13.99 14.21 -12.77
C PHE A 182 -14.85 14.90 -13.84
N GLU A 183 -14.19 15.45 -14.88
CA GLU A 183 -14.87 16.03 -16.04
C GLU A 183 -15.46 14.95 -16.95
#